data_c3dc7446e1be2b32ab6787b4908a95e4
#
_entry.id   c3dc7446e1be2b32ab6787b4908a95e4
#
_cell.length_a   1.000
_cell.length_b   1.000
_cell.length_c   1.000
_cell.angle_alpha   90.00
_cell.angle_beta   90.00
_cell.angle_gamma   90.00
#
_symmetry.space_group_name_H-M   'P 1'
#
loop_
_entity.id
_entity.type
_entity.pdbx_description
1 polymer ?
#
loop_
_entity_poly.entity_id
_entity_poly.type
_entity_poly.pdbx_seq_one_letter_code
_entity_poly.pdbx_strand_id
1 'polypeptide(L)'
;MGNHQEQDYSASFRQAYDQAEDEGYFFENVRDIFAADDMTIVNLEGPLTTSEQMREGQTYCIKGDPAYAHLLTLGSIEAVSFANNHRLDYGEQGSRDTVVALEQEGIIYAYDKNVGI
;
A
#
# COMPACT_ATOMS: atom_id res chain seq x y z
N MET A 1 3.29 -1.92 3.84
CA MET A 1 3.20 -2.97 2.81
C MET A 1 4.13 -2.67 1.65
N GLY A 2 5.39 -2.62 1.87
CA GLY A 2 6.38 -2.39 0.83
C GLY A 2 7.74 -2.88 1.25
N ASN A 3 8.58 -3.13 0.28
CA ASN A 3 9.94 -3.55 0.52
C ASN A 3 10.90 -2.43 0.15
N HIS A 4 11.96 -2.31 0.94
CA HIS A 4 13.13 -1.59 0.53
C HIS A 4 13.81 -2.35 -0.61
N GLN A 5 14.34 -1.66 -1.59
CA GLN A 5 14.94 -2.25 -2.79
C GLN A 5 16.04 -3.28 -2.49
N GLU A 6 16.82 -3.03 -1.44
CA GLU A 6 17.94 -3.90 -1.02
C GLU A 6 17.54 -4.92 0.04
N GLN A 7 16.26 -4.98 0.40
CA GLN A 7 15.80 -5.90 1.42
C GLN A 7 15.86 -7.34 0.91
N ASP A 8 16.46 -8.22 1.71
CA ASP A 8 16.47 -9.64 1.44
C ASP A 8 15.04 -10.18 1.43
N TYR A 9 14.70 -10.96 0.40
CA TYR A 9 13.40 -11.61 0.27
C TYR A 9 13.04 -12.43 1.52
N SER A 10 14.01 -13.10 2.14
CA SER A 10 13.81 -13.99 3.30
C SER A 10 13.26 -13.29 4.56
N ALA A 11 13.28 -11.97 4.61
CA ALA A 11 12.76 -11.20 5.73
C ALA A 11 11.78 -10.11 5.28
N SER A 12 11.25 -10.22 4.06
CA SER A 12 10.45 -9.19 3.45
C SER A 12 8.96 -9.40 3.65
N PHE A 13 8.19 -8.33 3.51
CA PHE A 13 6.72 -8.41 3.40
C PHE A 13 6.31 -9.30 2.22
N ARG A 14 7.06 -9.25 1.11
CA ARG A 14 6.79 -10.08 -0.07
C ARG A 14 6.83 -11.57 0.25
N GLN A 15 7.83 -12.01 1.05
CA GLN A 15 7.89 -13.41 1.47
C GLN A 15 6.65 -13.79 2.29
N ALA A 16 6.26 -12.96 3.25
CA ALA A 16 5.07 -13.23 4.06
C ALA A 16 3.82 -13.30 3.19
N TYR A 17 3.69 -12.42 2.21
CA TYR A 17 2.58 -12.43 1.25
C TYR A 17 2.53 -13.71 0.42
N ASP A 18 3.69 -14.10 -0.15
CA ASP A 18 3.78 -15.30 -1.01
C ASP A 18 3.52 -16.59 -0.23
N GLN A 19 3.84 -16.62 1.07
CA GLN A 19 3.66 -17.78 1.93
C GLN A 19 2.31 -17.82 2.65
N ALA A 20 1.56 -16.73 2.66
CA ALA A 20 0.26 -16.68 3.31
C ALA A 20 -0.75 -17.60 2.60
N GLU A 21 -1.33 -18.52 3.35
CA GLU A 21 -2.41 -19.39 2.84
C GLU A 21 -3.71 -18.62 2.66
N ASP A 22 -3.92 -17.58 3.48
CA ASP A 22 -5.07 -16.68 3.46
C ASP A 22 -4.58 -15.24 3.51
N GLU A 23 -4.91 -14.46 2.48
CA GLU A 23 -4.57 -13.03 2.42
C GLU A 23 -5.18 -12.20 3.57
N GLY A 24 -6.29 -12.65 4.16
CA GLY A 24 -6.87 -12.05 5.35
C GLY A 24 -5.99 -12.12 6.61
N TYR A 25 -4.96 -12.96 6.60
CA TYR A 25 -4.02 -13.14 7.71
C TYR A 25 -3.41 -11.84 8.23
N PHE A 26 -3.07 -10.90 7.33
CA PHE A 26 -2.34 -9.68 7.71
C PHE A 26 -3.11 -8.79 8.67
N PHE A 27 -4.43 -8.83 8.65
CA PHE A 27 -5.29 -8.01 9.49
C PHE A 27 -6.19 -8.82 10.43
N GLU A 28 -6.01 -10.14 10.52
CA GLU A 28 -6.93 -11.03 11.24
C GLU A 28 -7.14 -10.63 12.70
N ASN A 29 -6.11 -10.09 13.35
CA ASN A 29 -6.18 -9.72 14.77
C ASN A 29 -6.89 -8.38 15.03
N VAL A 30 -7.09 -7.57 14.01
CA VAL A 30 -7.68 -6.22 14.12
C VAL A 30 -8.91 -6.04 13.24
N ARG A 31 -9.16 -6.96 12.32
CA ARG A 31 -10.24 -6.87 11.34
C ARG A 31 -11.62 -6.63 11.98
N ASP A 32 -11.93 -7.35 13.05
CA ASP A 32 -13.24 -7.21 13.72
C ASP A 32 -13.39 -5.83 14.36
N ILE A 33 -12.30 -5.24 14.85
CA ILE A 33 -12.29 -3.87 15.37
C ILE A 33 -12.56 -2.88 14.24
N PHE A 34 -11.85 -3.02 13.12
CA PHE A 34 -12.01 -2.16 11.96
C PHE A 34 -13.37 -2.32 11.29
N ALA A 35 -13.90 -3.54 11.25
CA ALA A 35 -15.23 -3.80 10.69
C ALA A 35 -16.38 -3.26 11.56
N ALA A 36 -16.14 -3.05 12.85
CA ALA A 36 -17.14 -2.55 13.79
C ALA A 36 -17.16 -1.02 13.91
N ASP A 37 -16.13 -0.32 13.39
CA ASP A 37 -16.09 1.13 13.42
C ASP A 37 -16.84 1.75 12.22
N ASP A 38 -16.98 3.07 12.21
CA ASP A 38 -17.64 3.80 11.13
C ASP A 38 -16.71 3.96 9.91
N MET A 39 -15.39 4.06 10.13
CA MET A 39 -14.38 4.17 9.09
C MET A 39 -12.99 3.96 9.66
N THR A 40 -12.21 3.13 9.01
CA THR A 40 -10.79 2.94 9.31
C THR A 40 -9.93 3.64 8.26
N ILE A 41 -9.06 4.54 8.71
CA ILE A 41 -8.12 5.27 7.86
C ILE A 41 -6.70 4.90 8.28
N VAL A 42 -5.86 4.50 7.32
CA VAL A 42 -4.46 4.16 7.59
C VAL A 42 -3.50 4.97 6.69
N ASN A 43 -2.24 5.07 7.10
CA ASN A 43 -1.18 5.62 6.25
C ASN A 43 -0.67 4.55 5.29
N LEU A 44 -0.72 4.85 4.00
CA LEU A 44 -0.06 4.06 2.95
C LEU A 44 1.26 4.73 2.60
N GLU A 45 2.33 4.31 3.23
CA GLU A 45 3.59 5.05 3.18
C GLU A 45 4.29 4.99 1.83
N GLY A 46 4.26 3.89 1.13
CA GLY A 46 4.92 3.74 -0.18
C GLY A 46 3.95 3.51 -1.32
N PRO A 47 4.39 3.73 -2.57
CA PRO A 47 3.57 3.44 -3.73
C PRO A 47 3.35 1.93 -3.92
N LEU A 48 2.22 1.60 -4.54
CA LEU A 48 1.88 0.27 -5.03
C LEU A 48 2.08 0.26 -6.55
N THR A 49 3.22 -0.27 -7.00
CA THR A 49 3.62 -0.20 -8.41
C THR A 49 4.57 -1.33 -8.78
N THR A 50 4.55 -1.72 -10.04
CA THR A 50 5.52 -2.62 -10.64
C THR A 50 6.68 -1.86 -11.32
N SER A 51 6.64 -0.53 -11.35
CA SER A 51 7.70 0.30 -11.93
C SER A 51 9.06 0.03 -11.26
N GLU A 52 10.09 -0.02 -12.06
CA GLU A 52 11.48 -0.15 -11.61
C GLU A 52 12.24 1.19 -11.63
N GLN A 53 11.57 2.26 -12.06
CA GLN A 53 12.18 3.59 -12.18
C GLN A 53 12.07 4.35 -10.86
N MET A 54 13.13 4.28 -10.08
CA MET A 54 13.25 5.00 -8.83
C MET A 54 13.45 6.50 -9.04
N ARG A 55 12.99 7.28 -8.06
CA ARG A 55 13.27 8.70 -7.97
C ARG A 55 14.78 8.95 -7.84
N GLU A 56 15.31 9.85 -8.66
CA GLU A 56 16.72 10.26 -8.61
C GLU A 56 17.05 10.93 -7.26
N GLY A 57 18.25 10.68 -6.76
CA GLY A 57 18.76 11.30 -5.54
C GLY A 57 18.20 10.73 -4.25
N GLN A 58 17.34 9.71 -4.32
CA GLN A 58 16.77 9.03 -3.15
C GLN A 58 17.62 7.81 -2.79
N THR A 59 18.09 7.76 -1.54
CA THR A 59 18.89 6.61 -1.05
C THR A 59 18.00 5.40 -0.77
N TYR A 60 16.80 5.65 -0.23
CA TYR A 60 15.87 4.60 0.15
C TYR A 60 14.53 4.81 -0.56
N CYS A 61 14.20 3.90 -1.45
CA CYS A 61 12.91 3.85 -2.12
C CYS A 61 12.17 2.59 -1.71
N ILE A 62 10.91 2.74 -1.35
CA ILE A 62 10.04 1.62 -1.00
C ILE A 62 8.90 1.52 -2.00
N LYS A 63 8.49 0.30 -2.29
CA LYS A 63 7.28 0.02 -3.06
C LYS A 63 6.65 -1.31 -2.65
N GLY A 64 5.37 -1.44 -2.90
CA GLY A 64 4.63 -2.69 -2.80
C GLY A 64 4.06 -3.09 -4.15
N ASP A 65 3.63 -4.33 -4.26
CA ASP A 65 2.89 -4.83 -5.42
C ASP A 65 1.48 -4.19 -5.43
N PRO A 66 0.94 -3.78 -6.58
CA PRO A 66 -0.44 -3.30 -6.68
C PRO A 66 -1.48 -4.26 -6.10
N ALA A 67 -1.23 -5.56 -6.17
CA ALA A 67 -2.11 -6.58 -5.57
C ALA A 67 -2.30 -6.41 -4.05
N TYR A 68 -1.38 -5.74 -3.37
CA TYR A 68 -1.50 -5.50 -1.92
C TYR A 68 -2.65 -4.57 -1.55
N ALA A 69 -3.19 -3.80 -2.49
CA ALA A 69 -4.39 -3.00 -2.25
C ALA A 69 -5.58 -3.86 -1.80
N HIS A 70 -5.70 -5.08 -2.31
CA HIS A 70 -6.74 -6.02 -1.89
C HIS A 70 -6.65 -6.40 -0.41
N LEU A 71 -5.46 -6.41 0.18
CA LEU A 71 -5.29 -6.67 1.61
C LEU A 71 -6.00 -5.63 2.47
N LEU A 72 -6.05 -4.38 2.02
CA LEU A 72 -6.76 -3.30 2.72
C LEU A 72 -8.26 -3.58 2.76
N THR A 73 -8.82 -4.02 1.66
CA THR A 73 -10.25 -4.43 1.58
C THR A 73 -10.53 -5.59 2.52
N LEU A 74 -9.70 -6.62 2.53
CA LEU A 74 -9.84 -7.77 3.42
C LEU A 74 -9.70 -7.37 4.90
N GLY A 75 -8.91 -6.34 5.19
CA GLY A 75 -8.72 -5.80 6.54
C GLY A 75 -9.81 -4.85 7.01
N SER A 76 -10.84 -4.61 6.19
CA SER A 76 -11.90 -3.62 6.48
C SER A 76 -11.35 -2.20 6.63
N ILE A 77 -10.41 -1.84 5.76
CA ILE A 77 -9.85 -0.49 5.67
C ILE A 77 -10.51 0.22 4.49
N GLU A 78 -11.19 1.33 4.77
CA GLU A 78 -11.96 2.07 3.79
C GLU A 78 -11.20 3.21 3.14
N ALA A 79 -10.20 3.75 3.84
CA ALA A 79 -9.47 4.92 3.38
C ALA A 79 -7.99 4.86 3.72
N VAL A 80 -7.18 5.52 2.87
CA VAL A 80 -5.74 5.68 3.11
C VAL A 80 -5.31 7.13 2.96
N SER A 81 -4.38 7.54 3.82
CA SER A 81 -3.59 8.73 3.58
C SER A 81 -2.36 8.33 2.77
N PHE A 82 -2.23 8.91 1.57
CA PHE A 82 -1.09 8.68 0.69
C PHE A 82 -0.22 9.95 0.56
N ALA A 83 -0.41 10.91 1.47
CA ALA A 83 0.32 12.16 1.54
C ALA A 83 1.54 12.01 2.44
N ASN A 84 2.62 11.41 1.92
CA ASN A 84 3.85 11.18 2.68
C ASN A 84 5.09 11.33 1.79
N ASN A 85 6.26 11.29 2.41
CA ASN A 85 7.54 11.48 1.73
C ASN A 85 7.93 10.36 0.75
N HIS A 86 7.31 9.18 0.85
CA HIS A 86 7.59 8.04 -0.03
C HIS A 86 6.66 7.93 -1.25
N ARG A 87 5.62 8.75 -1.32
CA ARG A 87 4.63 8.71 -2.41
C ARG A 87 5.27 8.73 -3.81
N LEU A 88 6.32 9.49 -3.97
CA LEU A 88 7.01 9.68 -5.26
C LEU A 88 8.32 8.90 -5.37
N ASP A 89 8.56 7.90 -4.56
CA ASP A 89 9.78 7.08 -4.62
C ASP A 89 9.98 6.44 -6.01
N TYR A 90 8.89 6.14 -6.71
CA TYR A 90 8.89 5.65 -8.09
C TYR A 90 8.23 6.65 -9.04
N GLY A 91 8.40 7.94 -8.75
CA GLY A 91 7.94 9.04 -9.58
C GLY A 91 6.42 9.15 -9.68
N GLU A 92 5.97 9.93 -10.64
CA GLU A 92 4.55 10.10 -10.91
C GLU A 92 3.88 8.80 -11.42
N GLN A 93 4.65 7.93 -12.09
CA GLN A 93 4.11 6.63 -12.53
C GLN A 93 3.73 5.77 -11.33
N GLY A 94 4.61 5.65 -10.33
CA GLY A 94 4.32 4.91 -9.11
C GLY A 94 3.10 5.46 -8.36
N SER A 95 2.97 6.79 -8.31
CA SER A 95 1.80 7.43 -7.71
C SER A 95 0.50 7.12 -8.48
N ARG A 96 0.53 7.19 -9.81
CA ARG A 96 -0.63 6.83 -10.65
C ARG A 96 -1.03 5.37 -10.50
N ASP A 97 -0.07 4.46 -10.51
CA ASP A 97 -0.33 3.03 -10.34
C ASP A 97 -1.01 2.75 -8.99
N THR A 98 -0.57 3.45 -7.94
CA THR A 98 -1.16 3.34 -6.60
C THR A 98 -2.63 3.77 -6.63
N VAL A 99 -2.91 4.92 -7.23
CA VAL A 99 -4.29 5.44 -7.35
C VAL A 99 -5.18 4.44 -8.09
N VAL A 100 -4.71 3.88 -9.19
CA VAL A 100 -5.46 2.86 -9.95
C VAL A 100 -5.75 1.64 -9.09
N ALA A 101 -4.76 1.14 -8.34
CA ALA A 101 -4.94 -0.01 -7.47
C ALA A 101 -5.96 0.26 -6.36
N LEU A 102 -5.92 1.44 -5.74
CA LEU A 102 -6.87 1.84 -4.70
C LEU A 102 -8.29 2.01 -5.26
N GLU A 103 -8.43 2.62 -6.43
CA GLU A 103 -9.73 2.81 -7.08
C GLU A 103 -10.38 1.46 -7.48
N GLN A 104 -9.58 0.50 -7.94
CA GLN A 104 -10.06 -0.84 -8.25
C GLN A 104 -10.64 -1.56 -7.03
N GLU A 105 -10.11 -1.29 -5.84
CA GLU A 105 -10.60 -1.83 -4.58
C GLU A 105 -11.68 -0.96 -3.92
N GLY A 106 -12.01 0.17 -4.50
CA GLY A 106 -12.99 1.10 -3.93
C GLY A 106 -12.51 1.81 -2.66
N ILE A 107 -11.19 1.92 -2.49
CA ILE A 107 -10.59 2.55 -1.30
C ILE A 107 -10.46 4.05 -1.52
N ILE A 108 -10.96 4.83 -0.57
CA ILE A 108 -10.83 6.29 -0.54
C ILE A 108 -9.36 6.65 -0.29
N TYR A 109 -8.85 7.61 -1.01
CA TYR A 109 -7.48 8.08 -0.82
C TYR A 109 -7.38 9.60 -0.81
N ALA A 110 -6.37 10.10 -0.10
CA ALA A 110 -6.02 11.51 -0.11
C ALA A 110 -4.50 11.66 -0.23
N TYR A 111 -4.07 12.52 -1.15
CA TYR A 111 -2.67 12.94 -1.23
C TYR A 111 -2.60 14.40 -1.68
N ASP A 112 -1.76 15.18 -0.99
CA ASP A 112 -1.66 16.63 -1.22
C ASP A 112 -3.05 17.30 -1.15
N LYS A 113 -3.50 17.89 -2.23
CA LYS A 113 -4.85 18.48 -2.35
C LYS A 113 -5.84 17.60 -3.08
N ASN A 114 -5.41 16.40 -3.47
CA ASN A 114 -6.22 15.46 -4.22
C ASN A 114 -6.86 14.44 -3.30
N VAL A 115 -8.14 14.23 -3.50
CA VAL A 115 -8.94 13.22 -2.80
C VAL A 115 -9.68 12.42 -3.86
N GLY A 116 -9.64 11.11 -3.74
CA GLY A 116 -10.32 10.22 -4.66
C GLY A 116 -10.96 9.03 -3.96
N ILE A 117 -11.80 8.40 -4.70
CA ILE A 117 -12.54 7.22 -4.27
C ILE A 117 -12.25 6.09 -5.24
#